data_47722be794115fd2f795f84d887abb73
#
_entry.id   47722be794115fd2f795f84d887abb73
#
_cell.length_a   1.000
_cell.length_b   1.000
_cell.length_c   1.000
_cell.angle_alpha   90.00
_cell.angle_beta   90.00
_cell.angle_gamma   90.00
#
_symmetry.space_group_name_H-M   'P 1'
#
loop_
_entity.id
_entity.type
_entity.pdbx_description
1 polymer ?
#
loop_
_entity_poly.entity_id
_entity_poly.type
_entity_poly.pdbx_seq_one_letter_code
_entity_poly.pdbx_strand_id
1 'polypeptide(L)'
;HSIVRPRWAQLITEEVKYADRMFGGFINGKIMDSAIIGVLCYIGCLIFKFPSALLVSVIIGVTNVIPFFGPFIGAIPATLLILIQNPIKALWFVLFVLVLQQLDGNIIGPKILGNTTGLSSFWVLFAILLFGGLWGFVGMIVGVPLFAVIYDVIKKLVIHGLQRHQELTLLNSYHDQFGDPADDAPAQPAENQ
;
A
#
# COMPACT_ATOMS: atom_id res chain seq x y z
N HIS A 1 8.74 -38.17 11.05
CA HIS A 1 7.55 -38.40 10.19
C HIS A 1 7.06 -37.08 9.67
N SER A 2 7.36 -36.77 8.39
CA SER A 2 6.83 -35.58 7.75
C SER A 2 5.35 -35.82 7.44
N ILE A 3 4.47 -35.19 8.20
CA ILE A 3 3.00 -35.28 8.08
C ILE A 3 2.51 -34.68 6.76
N VAL A 4 3.34 -33.90 6.07
CA VAL A 4 2.99 -33.18 4.83
C VAL A 4 3.76 -33.76 3.65
N ARG A 5 3.06 -34.10 2.56
CA ARG A 5 3.69 -34.52 1.30
C ARG A 5 4.69 -33.45 0.85
N PRO A 6 5.90 -33.79 0.36
CA PRO A 6 6.96 -32.83 0.03
C PRO A 6 6.51 -31.69 -0.88
N ARG A 7 5.56 -31.96 -1.76
CA ARG A 7 4.98 -30.98 -2.71
C ARG A 7 4.17 -29.86 -2.00
N TRP A 8 3.41 -30.23 -0.95
CA TRP A 8 2.64 -29.27 -0.15
C TRP A 8 3.53 -28.44 0.79
N ALA A 9 4.60 -29.06 1.30
CA ALA A 9 5.56 -28.36 2.15
C ALA A 9 6.30 -27.23 1.40
N GLN A 10 6.66 -27.48 0.13
CA GLN A 10 7.28 -26.45 -0.72
C GLN A 10 6.32 -25.30 -1.01
N LEU A 11 5.09 -25.60 -1.43
CA LEU A 11 4.06 -24.58 -1.71
C LEU A 11 3.78 -23.71 -0.48
N ILE A 12 3.60 -24.33 0.71
CA ILE A 12 3.37 -23.57 1.95
C ILE A 12 4.57 -22.68 2.27
N THR A 13 5.79 -23.19 2.09
CA THR A 13 7.01 -22.42 2.38
C THR A 13 7.16 -21.23 1.44
N GLU A 14 6.82 -21.39 0.17
CA GLU A 14 6.83 -20.30 -0.83
C GLU A 14 5.77 -19.24 -0.50
N GLU A 15 4.55 -19.66 -0.17
CA GLU A 15 3.48 -18.73 0.23
C GLU A 15 3.80 -17.96 1.51
N VAL A 16 4.41 -18.61 2.50
CA VAL A 16 4.84 -17.93 3.73
C VAL A 16 5.94 -16.89 3.43
N LYS A 17 6.93 -17.25 2.60
CA LYS A 17 7.96 -16.30 2.17
C LYS A 17 7.39 -15.15 1.34
N TYR A 18 6.42 -15.43 0.49
CA TYR A 18 5.71 -14.41 -0.28
C TYR A 18 4.95 -13.45 0.65
N ALA A 19 4.18 -14.00 1.59
CA ALA A 19 3.47 -13.21 2.60
C ALA A 19 4.42 -12.31 3.40
N ASP A 20 5.52 -12.87 3.92
CA ASP A 20 6.53 -12.11 4.68
C ASP A 20 7.11 -10.96 3.87
N ARG A 21 7.46 -11.20 2.60
CA ARG A 21 7.96 -10.18 1.68
C ARG A 21 6.93 -9.09 1.41
N MET A 22 5.66 -9.47 1.20
CA MET A 22 4.56 -8.55 0.95
C MET A 22 4.28 -7.66 2.17
N PHE A 23 4.17 -8.27 3.35
CA PHE A 23 3.98 -7.54 4.60
C PHE A 23 5.15 -6.60 4.89
N GLY A 24 6.38 -7.13 4.88
CA GLY A 24 7.57 -6.33 5.16
C GLY A 24 7.76 -5.20 4.14
N GLY A 25 7.62 -5.49 2.85
CA GLY A 25 7.74 -4.51 1.78
C GLY A 25 6.70 -3.40 1.88
N PHE A 26 5.44 -3.75 2.08
CA PHE A 26 4.35 -2.77 2.18
C PHE A 26 4.47 -1.90 3.43
N ILE A 27 4.65 -2.52 4.61
CA ILE A 27 4.72 -1.77 5.88
C ILE A 27 5.94 -0.87 5.92
N ASN A 28 7.13 -1.39 5.56
CA ASN A 28 8.34 -0.58 5.51
C ASN A 28 8.23 0.55 4.47
N GLY A 29 7.66 0.25 3.30
CA GLY A 29 7.38 1.24 2.27
C GLY A 29 6.46 2.35 2.78
N LYS A 30 5.36 2.02 3.46
CA LYS A 30 4.43 3.02 4.01
C LYS A 30 5.04 3.84 5.15
N ILE A 31 5.85 3.24 6.00
CA ILE A 31 6.57 3.98 7.05
C ILE A 31 7.55 4.98 6.43
N MET A 32 8.31 4.55 5.42
CA MET A 32 9.27 5.41 4.72
C MET A 32 8.56 6.54 3.95
N ASP A 33 7.49 6.23 3.24
CA ASP A 33 6.62 7.17 2.56
C ASP A 33 6.09 8.25 3.53
N SER A 34 5.51 7.81 4.63
CA SER A 34 4.97 8.68 5.69
C SER A 34 6.03 9.58 6.34
N ALA A 35 7.24 9.06 6.55
CA ALA A 35 8.35 9.85 7.07
C ALA A 35 8.76 10.94 6.07
N ILE A 36 8.86 10.61 4.79
CA ILE A 36 9.19 11.57 3.73
C ILE A 36 8.12 12.66 3.63
N ILE A 37 6.84 12.27 3.62
CA ILE A 37 5.72 13.23 3.60
C ILE A 37 5.72 14.13 4.83
N GLY A 38 5.98 13.59 6.01
CA GLY A 38 6.12 14.36 7.25
C GLY A 38 7.24 15.40 7.16
N VAL A 39 8.41 15.01 6.66
CA VAL A 39 9.56 15.93 6.46
C VAL A 39 9.24 17.00 5.41
N LEU A 40 8.67 16.62 4.26
CA LEU A 40 8.27 17.58 3.23
C LEU A 40 7.21 18.56 3.73
N CYS A 41 6.23 18.06 4.49
CA CYS A 41 5.23 18.89 5.15
C CYS A 41 5.89 19.88 6.12
N TYR A 42 6.84 19.43 6.93
CA TYR A 42 7.56 20.30 7.87
C TYR A 42 8.34 21.41 7.16
N ILE A 43 9.09 21.07 6.12
CA ILE A 43 9.84 22.03 5.30
C ILE A 43 8.87 23.05 4.68
N GLY A 44 7.77 22.58 4.08
CA GLY A 44 6.75 23.47 3.52
C GLY A 44 6.12 24.39 4.56
N CYS A 45 5.79 23.85 5.74
CA CYS A 45 5.27 24.67 6.84
C CYS A 45 6.24 25.77 7.30
N LEU A 46 7.53 25.50 7.29
CA LEU A 46 8.55 26.51 7.61
C LEU A 46 8.65 27.59 6.52
N ILE A 47 8.66 27.19 5.24
CA ILE A 47 8.74 28.12 4.10
C ILE A 47 7.54 29.09 4.09
N PHE A 48 6.34 28.56 4.25
CA PHE A 48 5.10 29.36 4.25
C PHE A 48 4.78 29.98 5.62
N LYS A 49 5.62 29.73 6.62
CA LYS A 49 5.46 30.23 7.99
C LYS A 49 4.08 29.89 8.56
N PHE A 50 3.64 28.66 8.37
CA PHE A 50 2.44 28.16 9.02
C PHE A 50 2.65 27.99 10.52
N PRO A 51 1.65 28.30 11.36
CA PRO A 51 1.77 28.10 12.79
C PRO A 51 1.83 26.61 13.15
N SER A 52 2.48 26.31 14.27
CA SER A 52 2.59 24.94 14.80
C SER A 52 3.19 23.93 13.82
N ALA A 53 4.17 24.37 13.00
CA ALA A 53 4.76 23.60 11.90
C ALA A 53 5.12 22.15 12.26
N LEU A 54 5.79 21.97 13.41
CA LEU A 54 6.20 20.65 13.87
C LEU A 54 5.00 19.75 14.18
N LEU A 55 4.03 20.25 14.93
CA LEU A 55 2.83 19.48 15.32
C LEU A 55 2.01 19.08 14.09
N VAL A 56 1.79 20.02 13.19
CA VAL A 56 1.03 19.81 11.94
C VAL A 56 1.73 18.77 11.05
N SER A 57 3.04 18.87 10.88
CA SER A 57 3.79 17.92 10.04
C SER A 57 3.85 16.52 10.64
N VAL A 58 3.93 16.40 11.96
CA VAL A 58 3.84 15.09 12.64
C VAL A 58 2.46 14.48 12.46
N ILE A 59 1.39 15.26 12.60
CA ILE A 59 0.03 14.78 12.37
C ILE A 59 -0.11 14.26 10.93
N ILE A 60 0.29 15.05 9.92
CA ILE A 60 0.22 14.67 8.50
C ILE A 60 1.08 13.41 8.24
N GLY A 61 2.32 13.38 8.71
CA GLY A 61 3.22 12.25 8.52
C GLY A 61 2.69 10.96 9.14
N VAL A 62 2.28 11.00 10.39
CA VAL A 62 1.78 9.81 11.11
C VAL A 62 0.49 9.29 10.48
N THR A 63 -0.45 10.15 10.14
CA THR A 63 -1.71 9.72 9.53
C THR A 63 -1.52 9.17 8.11
N ASN A 64 -0.49 9.63 7.37
CA ASN A 64 -0.18 9.17 6.01
C ASN A 64 0.17 7.67 5.93
N VAL A 65 0.45 7.01 7.06
CA VAL A 65 0.62 5.55 7.13
C VAL A 65 -0.63 4.83 6.65
N ILE A 66 -1.83 5.40 6.85
CA ILE A 66 -3.09 4.84 6.37
C ILE A 66 -3.27 5.22 4.91
N PRO A 67 -3.25 4.25 3.97
CA PRO A 67 -3.48 4.55 2.57
C PRO A 67 -4.86 5.18 2.34
N PHE A 68 -4.98 6.12 1.41
CA PHE A 68 -6.19 6.85 1.02
C PHE A 68 -6.78 7.74 2.11
N PHE A 69 -7.01 7.23 3.31
CA PHE A 69 -7.67 7.97 4.41
C PHE A 69 -6.71 8.83 5.23
N GLY A 70 -5.43 8.45 5.29
CA GLY A 70 -4.42 9.16 6.08
C GLY A 70 -4.36 10.65 5.81
N PRO A 71 -4.29 11.07 4.54
CA PRO A 71 -4.29 12.48 4.19
C PRO A 71 -5.47 13.28 4.76
N PHE A 72 -6.67 12.71 4.71
CA PHE A 72 -7.88 13.38 5.21
C PHE A 72 -7.92 13.42 6.74
N ILE A 73 -7.58 12.29 7.37
CA ILE A 73 -7.53 12.18 8.84
C ILE A 73 -6.51 13.16 9.42
N GLY A 74 -5.39 13.39 8.74
CA GLY A 74 -4.37 14.35 9.17
C GLY A 74 -4.69 15.80 8.80
N ALA A 75 -5.18 16.04 7.59
CA ALA A 75 -5.43 17.40 7.09
C ALA A 75 -6.53 18.11 7.88
N ILE A 76 -7.59 17.41 8.30
CA ILE A 76 -8.71 18.03 9.03
C ILE A 76 -8.23 18.63 10.36
N PRO A 77 -7.65 17.87 11.32
CA PRO A 77 -7.21 18.44 12.59
C PRO A 77 -6.06 19.44 12.40
N ALA A 78 -5.13 19.21 11.46
CA ALA A 78 -4.06 20.13 11.17
C ALA A 78 -4.59 21.49 10.67
N THR A 79 -5.57 21.48 9.76
CA THR A 79 -6.21 22.69 9.27
C THR A 79 -6.95 23.43 10.39
N LEU A 80 -7.68 22.71 11.26
CA LEU A 80 -8.37 23.30 12.40
C LEU A 80 -7.40 23.98 13.38
N LEU A 81 -6.25 23.36 13.64
CA LEU A 81 -5.21 23.97 14.50
C LEU A 81 -4.70 25.29 13.92
N ILE A 82 -4.52 25.37 12.60
CA ILE A 82 -4.08 26.59 11.93
C ILE A 82 -5.22 27.61 11.86
N LEU A 83 -6.45 27.15 11.61
CA LEU A 83 -7.64 27.98 11.50
C LEU A 83 -7.91 28.82 12.75
N ILE A 84 -7.75 28.20 13.92
CA ILE A 84 -7.89 28.88 15.22
C ILE A 84 -6.89 30.03 15.37
N GLN A 85 -5.69 29.88 14.81
CA GLN A 85 -4.62 30.87 14.92
C GLN A 85 -4.70 31.94 13.81
N ASN A 86 -4.94 31.52 12.56
CA ASN A 86 -5.01 32.41 11.41
C ASN A 86 -5.84 31.80 10.28
N PRO A 87 -7.07 32.31 10.02
CA PRO A 87 -7.97 31.76 9.00
C PRO A 87 -7.39 31.82 7.59
N ILE A 88 -6.68 32.89 7.25
CA ILE A 88 -6.09 33.06 5.91
C ILE A 88 -4.98 32.02 5.68
N LYS A 89 -4.16 31.76 6.69
CA LYS A 89 -3.13 30.73 6.64
C LYS A 89 -3.72 29.32 6.54
N ALA A 90 -4.87 29.06 7.16
CA ALA A 90 -5.56 27.78 7.04
C ALA A 90 -5.97 27.49 5.59
N LEU A 91 -6.47 28.49 4.86
CA LEU A 91 -6.81 28.34 3.44
C LEU A 91 -5.57 27.98 2.59
N TRP A 92 -4.46 28.69 2.80
CA TRP A 92 -3.19 28.39 2.12
C TRP A 92 -2.62 27.03 2.52
N PHE A 93 -2.81 26.60 3.76
CA PHE A 93 -2.40 25.28 4.21
C PHE A 93 -3.19 24.15 3.53
N VAL A 94 -4.50 24.32 3.35
CA VAL A 94 -5.31 23.34 2.59
C VAL A 94 -4.79 23.21 1.17
N LEU A 95 -4.52 24.32 0.47
CA LEU A 95 -3.94 24.27 -0.88
C LEU A 95 -2.57 23.59 -0.90
N PHE A 96 -1.72 23.91 0.08
CA PHE A 96 -0.42 23.28 0.21
C PHE A 96 -0.52 21.76 0.43
N VAL A 97 -1.41 21.32 1.32
CA VAL A 97 -1.62 19.88 1.57
C VAL A 97 -2.17 19.19 0.32
N LEU A 98 -3.08 19.81 -0.43
CA LEU A 98 -3.55 19.23 -1.69
C LEU A 98 -2.41 19.01 -2.69
N VAL A 99 -1.50 19.99 -2.83
CA VAL A 99 -0.32 19.83 -3.69
C VAL A 99 0.60 18.73 -3.15
N LEU A 100 0.83 18.69 -1.85
CA LEU A 100 1.64 17.66 -1.21
C LEU A 100 1.05 16.25 -1.46
N GLN A 101 -0.27 16.09 -1.38
CA GLN A 101 -0.93 14.83 -1.66
C GLN A 101 -0.87 14.44 -3.15
N GLN A 102 -0.87 15.41 -4.07
CA GLN A 102 -0.64 15.12 -5.48
C GLN A 102 0.79 14.63 -5.74
N LEU A 103 1.77 15.20 -5.04
CA LEU A 103 3.16 14.70 -5.10
C LEU A 103 3.27 13.30 -4.52
N ASP A 104 2.61 13.04 -3.39
CA ASP A 104 2.57 11.71 -2.79
C ASP A 104 1.96 10.68 -3.73
N GLY A 105 0.75 10.89 -4.16
CA GLY A 105 0.00 9.93 -4.97
C GLY A 105 0.59 9.66 -6.35
N ASN A 106 1.24 10.64 -6.98
CA ASN A 106 1.72 10.52 -8.36
C ASN A 106 3.23 10.26 -8.48
N ILE A 107 4.02 10.60 -7.46
CA ILE A 107 5.49 10.53 -7.56
C ILE A 107 6.08 9.70 -6.42
N ILE A 108 5.80 10.05 -5.15
CA ILE A 108 6.48 9.47 -4.00
C ILE A 108 5.97 8.05 -3.75
N GLY A 109 4.65 7.90 -3.63
CA GLY A 109 4.00 6.61 -3.41
C GLY A 109 4.39 5.56 -4.46
N PRO A 110 4.25 5.83 -5.79
CA PRO A 110 4.68 4.88 -6.82
C PRO A 110 6.17 4.54 -6.78
N LYS A 111 7.04 5.50 -6.41
CA LYS A 111 8.48 5.25 -6.31
C LYS A 111 8.88 4.41 -5.10
N ILE A 112 8.17 4.54 -3.98
CA ILE A 112 8.50 3.85 -2.73
C ILE A 112 7.80 2.50 -2.65
N LEU A 113 6.49 2.49 -2.90
CA LEU A 113 5.67 1.29 -2.81
C LEU A 113 5.73 0.43 -4.07
N GLY A 114 5.96 1.05 -5.24
CA GLY A 114 5.95 0.35 -6.53
C GLY A 114 4.68 -0.48 -6.71
N ASN A 115 4.79 -1.60 -7.41
CA ASN A 115 3.72 -2.59 -7.54
C ASN A 115 3.77 -3.66 -6.43
N THR A 116 4.12 -3.27 -5.21
CA THR A 116 4.39 -4.20 -4.10
C THR A 116 3.21 -5.14 -3.82
N THR A 117 1.98 -4.71 -4.05
CA THR A 117 0.79 -5.52 -3.75
C THR A 117 0.18 -6.21 -4.97
N GLY A 118 0.51 -5.78 -6.20
CA GLY A 118 -0.13 -6.28 -7.42
C GLY A 118 -1.67 -6.11 -7.47
N LEU A 119 -2.23 -5.35 -6.52
CA LEU A 119 -3.66 -5.10 -6.41
C LEU A 119 -4.05 -3.82 -7.15
N SER A 120 -5.20 -3.82 -7.83
CA SER A 120 -5.79 -2.58 -8.32
C SER A 120 -6.26 -1.71 -7.16
N SER A 121 -6.34 -0.39 -7.37
CA SER A 121 -6.77 0.58 -6.35
C SER A 121 -8.12 0.25 -5.73
N PHE A 122 -9.02 -0.38 -6.48
CA PHE A 122 -10.31 -0.84 -5.98
C PHE A 122 -10.14 -1.88 -4.87
N TRP A 123 -9.30 -2.90 -5.08
CA TRP A 123 -9.06 -3.96 -4.10
C TRP A 123 -8.31 -3.46 -2.88
N VAL A 124 -7.43 -2.47 -3.06
CA VAL A 124 -6.76 -1.81 -1.93
C VAL A 124 -7.77 -1.06 -1.08
N LEU A 125 -8.67 -0.27 -1.69
CA LEU A 125 -9.72 0.43 -0.97
C LEU A 125 -10.67 -0.54 -0.26
N PHE A 126 -11.08 -1.61 -0.94
CA PHE A 126 -11.93 -2.66 -0.36
C PHE A 126 -11.26 -3.30 0.86
N ALA A 127 -9.97 -3.64 0.78
CA ALA A 127 -9.22 -4.21 1.89
C ALA A 127 -9.17 -3.27 3.11
N ILE A 128 -8.93 -1.97 2.87
CA ILE A 128 -8.89 -0.97 3.95
C ILE A 128 -10.25 -0.84 4.62
N LEU A 129 -11.34 -0.79 3.87
CA LEU A 129 -12.70 -0.69 4.43
C LEU A 129 -13.08 -1.95 5.21
N LEU A 130 -12.80 -3.13 4.63
CA LEU A 130 -13.12 -4.40 5.25
C LEU A 130 -12.34 -4.60 6.56
N PHE A 131 -11.03 -4.53 6.51
CA PHE A 131 -10.19 -4.78 7.68
C PHE A 131 -10.18 -3.59 8.66
N GLY A 132 -10.39 -2.38 8.16
CA GLY A 132 -10.64 -1.21 8.99
C GLY A 132 -11.92 -1.32 9.80
N GLY A 133 -12.98 -1.87 9.22
CA GLY A 133 -14.24 -2.16 9.93
C GLY A 133 -14.09 -3.27 10.97
N LEU A 134 -13.21 -4.25 10.76
CA LEU A 134 -12.98 -5.39 11.65
C LEU A 134 -12.01 -5.07 12.80
N TRP A 135 -10.88 -4.42 12.49
CA TRP A 135 -9.76 -4.21 13.42
C TRP A 135 -9.38 -2.73 13.60
N GLY A 136 -10.23 -1.81 13.13
CA GLY A 136 -9.98 -0.38 13.25
C GLY A 136 -8.70 0.08 12.56
N PHE A 137 -7.96 0.98 13.21
CA PHE A 137 -6.73 1.58 12.66
C PHE A 137 -5.67 0.55 12.22
N VAL A 138 -5.44 -0.47 13.04
CA VAL A 138 -4.48 -1.54 12.71
C VAL A 138 -4.92 -2.29 11.47
N GLY A 139 -6.22 -2.56 11.35
CA GLY A 139 -6.80 -3.23 10.18
C GLY A 139 -6.63 -2.45 8.89
N MET A 140 -6.69 -1.12 8.93
CA MET A 140 -6.47 -0.27 7.75
C MET A 140 -5.03 -0.40 7.20
N ILE A 141 -4.05 -0.59 8.07
CA ILE A 141 -2.64 -0.72 7.67
C ILE A 141 -2.32 -2.14 7.23
N VAL A 142 -2.68 -3.12 8.07
CA VAL A 142 -2.33 -4.54 7.85
C VAL A 142 -3.25 -5.19 6.82
N GLY A 143 -4.45 -4.64 6.63
CA GLY A 143 -5.47 -5.21 5.74
C GLY A 143 -5.06 -5.29 4.28
N VAL A 144 -4.31 -4.31 3.78
CA VAL A 144 -3.86 -4.30 2.38
C VAL A 144 -2.93 -5.47 2.08
N PRO A 145 -1.80 -5.67 2.79
CA PRO A 145 -0.93 -6.82 2.53
C PRO A 145 -1.62 -8.16 2.85
N LEU A 146 -2.49 -8.21 3.86
CA LEU A 146 -3.25 -9.41 4.17
C LEU A 146 -4.19 -9.77 3.02
N PHE A 147 -4.92 -8.81 2.48
CA PHE A 147 -5.80 -9.03 1.33
C PHE A 147 -5.02 -9.43 0.09
N ALA A 148 -3.83 -8.84 -0.14
CA ALA A 148 -2.97 -9.21 -1.27
C ALA A 148 -2.58 -10.69 -1.21
N VAL A 149 -2.19 -11.19 -0.04
CA VAL A 149 -1.87 -12.62 0.15
C VAL A 149 -3.10 -13.51 -0.07
N ILE A 150 -4.26 -13.15 0.49
CA ILE A 150 -5.50 -13.90 0.29
C ILE A 150 -5.87 -13.93 -1.20
N TYR A 151 -5.78 -12.81 -1.89
CA TYR A 151 -6.08 -12.69 -3.31
C TYR A 151 -5.15 -13.56 -4.17
N ASP A 152 -3.84 -13.55 -3.87
CA ASP A 152 -2.85 -14.38 -4.57
C ASP A 152 -3.10 -15.88 -4.36
N VAL A 153 -3.38 -16.29 -3.13
CA VAL A 153 -3.73 -17.69 -2.82
C VAL A 153 -4.98 -18.11 -3.58
N ILE A 154 -6.03 -17.28 -3.61
CA ILE A 154 -7.26 -17.59 -4.36
C ILE A 154 -6.95 -17.69 -5.86
N LYS A 155 -6.19 -16.73 -6.42
CA LYS A 155 -5.77 -16.74 -7.82
C LYS A 155 -5.04 -18.04 -8.19
N LYS A 156 -4.08 -18.47 -7.37
CA LYS A 156 -3.32 -19.71 -7.57
C LYS A 156 -4.21 -20.95 -7.48
N LEU A 157 -5.14 -20.98 -6.53
CA LEU A 157 -6.09 -22.10 -6.40
C LEU A 157 -7.00 -22.23 -7.62
N VAL A 158 -7.50 -21.10 -8.15
CA VAL A 158 -8.33 -21.07 -9.37
C VAL A 158 -7.53 -21.58 -10.57
N ILE A 159 -6.30 -21.09 -10.76
CA ILE A 159 -5.43 -21.51 -11.86
C ILE A 159 -5.13 -23.01 -11.77
N HIS A 160 -4.78 -23.54 -10.59
CA HIS A 160 -4.57 -24.97 -10.39
C HIS A 160 -5.82 -25.81 -10.67
N GLY A 161 -7.00 -25.30 -10.30
CA GLY A 161 -8.27 -25.92 -10.60
C GLY A 161 -8.56 -26.02 -12.10
N LEU A 162 -8.32 -24.94 -12.84
CA LEU A 162 -8.47 -24.87 -14.30
C LEU A 162 -7.49 -25.80 -15.02
N GLN A 163 -6.22 -25.82 -14.61
CA GLN A 163 -5.22 -26.74 -15.18
C GLN A 163 -5.58 -28.20 -15.00
N ARG A 164 -6.21 -28.56 -13.89
CA ARG A 164 -6.62 -29.95 -13.59
C ARG A 164 -7.78 -30.40 -14.44
N HIS A 165 -8.64 -29.49 -14.92
CA HIS A 165 -9.79 -29.79 -15.77
C HIS A 165 -9.50 -29.70 -17.27
N GLN A 166 -8.23 -29.55 -17.69
CA GLN A 166 -7.81 -29.46 -19.11
C GLN A 166 -8.47 -28.30 -19.89
N GLU A 167 -8.98 -27.30 -19.25
CA GLU A 167 -9.56 -26.12 -19.90
C GLU A 167 -8.48 -25.08 -20.23
N LEU A 168 -7.48 -25.46 -21.03
CA LEU A 168 -6.39 -24.58 -21.51
C LEU A 168 -6.91 -23.33 -22.21
N THR A 169 -8.07 -23.40 -22.85
CA THR A 169 -8.68 -22.28 -23.54
C THR A 169 -9.13 -21.18 -22.56
N LEU A 170 -9.73 -21.56 -21.43
CA LEU A 170 -10.12 -20.61 -20.38
C LEU A 170 -8.91 -20.02 -19.65
N LEU A 171 -7.87 -20.82 -19.49
CA LEU A 171 -6.63 -20.36 -18.87
C LEU A 171 -5.90 -19.32 -19.74
N ASN A 172 -5.85 -19.53 -21.05
CA ASN A 172 -5.28 -18.57 -22.00
C ASN A 172 -6.09 -17.26 -22.03
N SER A 173 -7.43 -17.36 -22.06
CA SER A 173 -8.28 -16.16 -22.01
C SER A 173 -8.17 -15.40 -20.69
N TYR A 174 -7.91 -16.09 -19.59
CA TYR A 174 -7.64 -15.48 -18.29
C TYR A 174 -6.29 -14.75 -18.27
N HIS A 175 -5.24 -15.34 -18.85
CA HIS A 175 -3.92 -14.69 -18.98
C HIS A 175 -3.97 -13.46 -19.89
N ASP A 176 -4.70 -13.50 -20.99
CA ASP A 176 -4.89 -12.36 -21.89
C ASP A 176 -5.64 -11.20 -21.23
N GLN A 177 -6.53 -11.49 -20.29
CA GLN A 177 -7.37 -10.48 -19.64
C GLN A 177 -6.74 -9.91 -18.36
N PHE A 178 -5.94 -10.68 -17.64
CA PHE A 178 -5.40 -10.33 -16.31
C PHE A 178 -3.87 -10.34 -16.21
N GLY A 179 -3.16 -10.58 -17.32
CA GLY A 179 -1.70 -10.69 -17.39
C GLY A 179 -1.17 -12.03 -16.88
N ASP A 180 0.02 -12.41 -17.32
CA ASP A 180 0.70 -13.62 -16.85
C ASP A 180 1.32 -13.34 -15.46
N PRO A 181 1.05 -14.17 -14.44
CA PRO A 181 1.71 -14.05 -13.14
C PRO A 181 3.25 -14.18 -13.19
N ALA A 182 3.80 -14.71 -14.30
CA ALA A 182 5.23 -14.83 -14.51
C ALA A 182 5.91 -13.51 -14.96
N ASP A 183 5.17 -12.59 -15.58
CA ASP A 183 5.70 -11.30 -16.02
C ASP A 183 5.93 -10.32 -14.85
N ASP A 184 5.30 -10.57 -13.72
CA ASP A 184 5.48 -9.80 -12.47
C ASP A 184 6.64 -10.34 -11.61
N ALA A 185 7.33 -11.41 -12.01
CA ALA A 185 8.49 -11.91 -11.30
C ALA A 185 9.72 -11.04 -11.62
N PRO A 186 10.45 -10.50 -10.61
CA PRO A 186 11.68 -9.78 -10.87
C PRO A 186 12.67 -10.68 -11.63
N ALA A 187 13.17 -10.17 -12.76
CA ALA A 187 14.16 -10.87 -13.58
C ALA A 187 15.29 -11.42 -12.70
N GLN A 188 15.48 -12.72 -12.69
CA GLN A 188 16.61 -13.34 -12.01
C GLN A 188 17.89 -12.80 -12.67
N PRO A 189 18.88 -12.32 -11.92
CA PRO A 189 20.17 -11.94 -12.49
C PRO A 189 20.76 -13.16 -13.20
N ALA A 190 21.13 -12.98 -14.46
CA ALA A 190 21.80 -14.00 -15.27
C ALA A 190 23.04 -14.49 -14.51
N GLU A 191 23.05 -15.73 -14.07
CA GLU A 191 24.22 -16.44 -13.59
C GLU A 191 25.16 -16.60 -14.78
N ASN A 192 26.19 -15.75 -14.82
CA ASN A 192 27.29 -15.90 -15.79
C ASN A 192 28.06 -17.18 -15.44
N GLN A 193 28.09 -18.08 -16.41
CA GLN A 193 29.04 -19.18 -16.49
C GLN A 193 30.47 -18.67 -16.75
#